data_19ae25596810500b83817f192bcb639c
#
_entry.id   19ae25596810500b83817f192bcb639c
#
_cell.length_a   1.000
_cell.length_b   1.000
_cell.length_c   1.000
_cell.angle_alpha   90.00
_cell.angle_beta   90.00
_cell.angle_gamma   90.00
#
_symmetry.space_group_name_H-M   'P 1'
#
loop_
_entity.id
_entity.type
_entity.pdbx_description
1 polymer ?
#
loop_
_entity_poly.entity_id
_entity_poly.type
_entity_poly.pdbx_seq_one_letter_code
_entity_poly.pdbx_strand_id
1 'polypeptide(L)'
;MMIRTMAPDILAMDEVTAFSDMPAIEEAAGCGVRLLTTVHGQNRKSLEQKPMFAQLLRCGIFERLVEIRKEQGQRMYTVESLL
;
A
#
# COMPACT_ATOMS: atom_id res chain seq x y z
N MET A 1 -12.17 -1.16 0.52
CA MET A 1 -11.15 -1.55 -0.49
C MET A 1 -11.85 -2.08 -1.72
N MET A 2 -11.39 -1.67 -2.89
CA MET A 2 -11.96 -2.13 -4.16
C MET A 2 -10.91 -2.95 -4.89
N ILE A 3 -11.26 -4.18 -5.26
CA ILE A 3 -10.37 -5.09 -5.95
C ILE A 3 -10.95 -5.38 -7.33
N ARG A 4 -10.14 -5.18 -8.37
CA ARG A 4 -10.52 -5.54 -9.74
C ARG A 4 -9.79 -6.82 -10.13
N THR A 5 -10.58 -7.86 -10.36
CA THR A 5 -10.04 -9.19 -10.65
C THR A 5 -10.32 -9.59 -12.09
N MET A 6 -9.29 -9.58 -12.93
CA MET A 6 -9.34 -10.17 -14.27
C MET A 6 -8.03 -10.90 -14.53
N ALA A 7 -7.67 -11.82 -13.62
CA ALA A 7 -6.40 -12.55 -13.64
C ALA A 7 -5.21 -11.63 -13.95
N PRO A 8 -5.05 -10.50 -13.24
CA PRO A 8 -4.02 -9.54 -13.57
C PRO A 8 -2.66 -9.98 -13.03
N ASP A 9 -1.60 -9.51 -13.69
CA ASP A 9 -0.26 -9.60 -13.13
C ASP A 9 -0.09 -8.63 -11.96
N ILE A 10 -0.80 -7.51 -12.02
CA ILE A 10 -0.80 -6.47 -10.99
C ILE A 10 -2.25 -6.17 -10.60
N LEU A 11 -2.51 -6.20 -9.30
CA LEU A 11 -3.79 -5.83 -8.73
C LEU A 11 -3.67 -4.47 -8.06
N ALA A 12 -4.38 -3.47 -8.57
CA ALA A 12 -4.43 -2.14 -7.98
C ALA A 12 -5.67 -2.03 -7.07
N MET A 13 -5.48 -1.48 -5.90
CA MET A 13 -6.52 -1.35 -4.90
C MET A 13 -6.63 0.10 -4.42
N ASP A 14 -7.84 0.49 -4.04
CA ASP A 14 -8.03 1.73 -3.29
C ASP A 14 -7.37 1.61 -1.91
N GLU A 15 -7.38 2.69 -1.14
CA GLU A 15 -6.84 2.68 0.21
C GLU A 15 -7.46 1.55 1.04
N VAL A 16 -6.61 0.76 1.68
CA VAL A 16 -7.05 -0.29 2.59
C VAL A 16 -7.39 0.35 3.92
N THR A 17 -8.66 0.26 4.32
CA THR A 17 -9.16 0.92 5.53
C THR A 17 -9.61 -0.05 6.62
N ALA A 18 -9.73 -1.33 6.33
CA ALA A 18 -10.24 -2.32 7.28
C ALA A 18 -9.32 -3.54 7.37
N PHE A 19 -9.09 -4.01 8.59
CA PHE A 19 -8.31 -5.23 8.82
C PHE A 19 -8.94 -6.45 8.15
N SER A 20 -10.26 -6.45 7.97
CA SER A 20 -10.97 -7.54 7.29
C SER A 20 -10.57 -7.69 5.82
N ASP A 21 -9.90 -6.69 5.24
CA ASP A 21 -9.37 -6.78 3.88
C ASP A 21 -8.06 -7.56 3.78
N MET A 22 -7.37 -7.77 4.90
CA MET A 22 -6.07 -8.43 4.90
C MET A 22 -6.07 -9.85 4.33
N PRO A 23 -7.07 -10.71 4.63
CA PRO A 23 -7.08 -12.06 4.05
C PRO A 23 -7.12 -12.04 2.52
N ALA A 24 -7.86 -11.12 1.92
CA ALA A 24 -7.93 -11.01 0.47
C ALA A 24 -6.58 -10.57 -0.12
N ILE A 25 -5.89 -9.66 0.56
CA ILE A 25 -4.56 -9.19 0.17
C ILE A 25 -3.55 -10.34 0.22
N GLU A 26 -3.55 -11.09 1.30
CA GLU A 26 -2.65 -12.23 1.49
C GLU A 26 -2.91 -13.33 0.48
N GLU A 27 -4.17 -13.60 0.17
CA GLU A 27 -4.55 -14.59 -0.83
C GLU A 27 -4.06 -14.19 -2.22
N ALA A 28 -4.27 -12.94 -2.62
CA ALA A 28 -3.80 -12.43 -3.91
C ALA A 28 -2.28 -12.53 -4.03
N ALA A 29 -1.56 -12.14 -2.98
CA ALA A 29 -0.10 -12.23 -2.95
C ALA A 29 0.37 -13.69 -3.04
N GLY A 30 -0.34 -14.60 -2.38
CA GLY A 30 -0.04 -16.04 -2.43
C GLY A 30 -0.22 -16.63 -3.80
N CYS A 31 -1.03 -16.02 -4.65
CA CYS A 31 -1.22 -16.43 -6.05
C CYS A 31 -0.19 -15.83 -7.00
N GLY A 32 0.82 -15.12 -6.49
CA GLY A 32 1.86 -14.51 -7.30
C GLY A 32 1.49 -13.18 -7.92
N VAL A 33 0.35 -12.60 -7.54
CA VAL A 33 -0.09 -11.30 -8.03
C VAL A 33 0.65 -10.20 -7.30
N ARG A 34 1.15 -9.20 -8.03
CA ARG A 34 1.74 -8.01 -7.44
C ARG A 34 0.65 -7.03 -7.04
N LEU A 35 0.83 -6.38 -5.90
CA LEU A 35 -0.19 -5.51 -5.32
C LEU A 35 0.28 -4.06 -5.30
N LEU A 36 -0.64 -3.17 -5.63
CA LEU A 36 -0.45 -1.72 -5.54
C LEU A 36 -1.61 -1.14 -4.76
N THR A 37 -1.33 -0.44 -3.68
CA THR A 37 -2.36 0.26 -2.91
C THR A 37 -1.92 1.67 -2.58
N THR A 38 -2.88 2.56 -2.39
CA THR A 38 -2.61 3.94 -2.00
C THR A 38 -2.97 4.16 -0.54
N VAL A 39 -2.25 5.06 0.11
CA VAL A 39 -2.49 5.45 1.49
C VAL A 39 -2.35 6.96 1.60
N HIS A 40 -3.26 7.61 2.30
CA HIS A 40 -3.24 9.06 2.51
C HIS A 40 -2.78 9.41 3.91
N GLY A 41 -1.89 10.38 4.02
CA GLY A 41 -1.38 10.87 5.29
C GLY A 41 -0.53 12.11 5.09
N GLN A 42 -0.19 12.77 6.19
CA GLN A 42 0.63 13.99 6.13
C GLN A 42 2.10 13.67 5.87
N ASN A 43 2.60 12.62 6.50
CA ASN A 43 3.97 12.14 6.34
C ASN A 43 4.05 10.69 6.82
N ARG A 44 5.21 10.08 6.67
CA ARG A 44 5.42 8.70 7.08
C ARG A 44 5.19 8.49 8.58
N LYS A 45 5.64 9.42 9.42
CA LYS A 45 5.45 9.29 10.87
C LYS A 45 3.97 9.24 11.24
N SER A 46 3.14 10.08 10.62
CA SER A 46 1.71 10.05 10.91
C SER A 46 1.06 8.76 10.42
N LEU A 47 1.53 8.20 9.31
CA LEU A 47 1.05 6.92 8.79
C LEU A 47 1.43 5.76 9.70
N GLU A 48 2.63 5.78 10.25
CA GLU A 48 3.10 4.71 11.15
C GLU A 48 2.24 4.59 12.40
N GLN A 49 1.55 5.65 12.78
CA GLN A 49 0.64 5.63 13.92
C GLN A 49 -0.72 5.01 13.58
N LYS A 50 -1.02 4.81 12.30
CA LYS A 50 -2.24 4.14 11.88
C LYS A 50 -2.04 2.63 11.95
N PRO A 51 -2.87 1.89 12.71
CA PRO A 51 -2.71 0.44 12.87
C PRO A 51 -2.75 -0.31 11.53
N MET A 52 -3.60 0.13 10.60
CA MET A 52 -3.72 -0.52 9.30
C MET A 52 -2.44 -0.38 8.48
N PHE A 53 -1.83 0.79 8.48
CA PHE A 53 -0.55 1.01 7.78
C PHE A 53 0.57 0.17 8.39
N ALA A 54 0.63 0.12 9.73
CA ALA A 54 1.61 -0.70 10.42
C ALA A 54 1.44 -2.19 10.05
N GLN A 55 0.20 -2.64 9.92
CA GLN A 55 -0.09 -4.02 9.51
C GLN A 55 0.38 -4.28 8.08
N LEU A 56 0.14 -3.35 7.16
CA LEU A 56 0.60 -3.48 5.79
C LEU A 56 2.12 -3.56 5.69
N LEU A 57 2.83 -2.79 6.51
CA LEU A 57 4.29 -2.86 6.54
C LEU A 57 4.80 -4.19 7.09
N ARG A 58 4.10 -4.75 8.09
CA ARG A 58 4.53 -5.99 8.75
C ARG A 58 4.20 -7.26 8.00
N CYS A 59 3.23 -7.20 7.07
CA CYS A 59 2.80 -8.41 6.37
C CYS A 59 3.85 -8.96 5.40
N GLY A 60 4.87 -8.17 5.05
CA GLY A 60 5.95 -8.62 4.18
C GLY A 60 5.60 -8.72 2.70
N ILE A 61 4.40 -8.29 2.32
CA ILE A 61 3.90 -8.38 0.95
C ILE A 61 4.39 -7.20 0.11
N PHE A 62 4.41 -6.01 0.69
CA PHE A 62 4.79 -4.79 -0.02
C PHE A 62 6.30 -4.57 0.06
N GLU A 63 6.92 -4.36 -1.09
CA GLU A 63 8.38 -4.26 -1.19
C GLU A 63 8.87 -2.83 -1.20
N ARG A 64 8.04 -1.89 -1.66
CA ARG A 64 8.43 -0.50 -1.81
C ARG A 64 7.34 0.44 -1.35
N LEU A 65 7.78 1.55 -0.77
CA LEU A 65 6.94 2.67 -0.40
C LEU A 65 7.34 3.87 -1.25
N VAL A 66 6.39 4.42 -2.00
CA VAL A 66 6.60 5.65 -2.77
C VAL A 66 5.86 6.76 -2.06
N GLU A 67 6.59 7.75 -1.58
CA GLU A 67 6.02 8.93 -0.94
C GLU A 67 5.96 10.06 -1.96
N ILE A 68 4.76 10.64 -2.11
CA ILE A 68 4.55 11.76 -3.01
C ILE A 68 4.18 12.96 -2.16
N ARG A 69 5.02 14.00 -2.22
CA ARG A 69 4.81 15.25 -1.49
C ARG A 69 4.73 16.40 -2.45
N LYS A 70 3.96 17.43 -2.05
CA LYS A 70 3.90 18.68 -2.80
C LYS A 70 4.56 19.77 -1.97
N GLU A 71 5.66 20.30 -2.48
CA GLU A 71 6.40 21.38 -1.83
C GLU A 71 6.58 22.53 -2.81
N GLN A 72 6.22 23.75 -2.40
CA GLN A 72 6.37 24.97 -3.20
C GLN A 72 5.77 24.82 -4.60
N GLY A 73 4.61 24.16 -4.69
CA GLY A 73 3.93 23.95 -5.95
C GLY A 73 4.51 22.84 -6.82
N GLN A 74 5.58 22.18 -6.37
CA GLN A 74 6.20 21.07 -7.09
C GLN A 74 5.97 19.75 -6.36
N ARG A 75 5.81 18.68 -7.13
CA ARG A 75 5.68 17.34 -6.57
C ARG A 75 7.06 16.72 -6.38
N MET A 76 7.28 16.19 -5.18
CA MET A 76 8.50 15.49 -4.83
C MET A 76 8.19 14.01 -4.61
N TYR A 77 9.06 13.16 -5.10
CA TYR A 77 8.90 11.70 -4.99
C TYR A 77 10.08 11.10 -4.27
N THR A 78 9.81 10.23 -3.32
CA THR A 78 10.84 9.42 -2.69
C THR A 78 10.42 7.96 -2.73
N VAL A 79 11.39 7.07 -2.95
CA VAL A 79 11.17 5.63 -2.99
C VAL A 79 11.98 4.98 -1.88
N GLU A 80 11.32 4.17 -1.08
CA GLU A 80 11.97 3.45 0.02
C GLU A 80 11.76 1.95 -0.14
N SER A 81 12.82 1.18 0.06
CA SER A 81 12.72 -0.28 0.11
C SER A 81 12.19 -0.70 1.48
N LEU A 82 11.21 -1.59 1.50
CA LEU A 82 10.63 -2.15 2.71
C LEU A 82 11.21 -3.52 3.07
N LEU A 83 12.07 -4.04 2.22
CA LEU A 83 12.73 -5.33 2.45
C LEU A 83 14.11 -5.16 3.05
#